data_0e1b92fff582f651edbf7c28a0a8ce01
#
_entry.id   0e1b92fff582f651edbf7c28a0a8ce01
#
_cell.length_a   1.000
_cell.length_b   1.000
_cell.length_c   1.000
_cell.angle_alpha   90.00
_cell.angle_beta   90.00
_cell.angle_gamma   90.00
#
_symmetry.space_group_name_H-M   'P 1'
#
loop_
_entity.id
_entity.type
_entity.pdbx_description
1 polymer ?
#
loop_
_entity_poly.entity_id
_entity_poly.type
_entity_poly.pdbx_seq_one_letter_code
_entity_poly.pdbx_strand_id
1 'polypeptide(L)'
;MLTMNTINTKTPNQIATTIARNLRELRKKDKLSMKALAELSGVSYGSLKRFESTGQISLTSLLKLAIVLDCVDDFDYLFKKTEILSIQEIINGKV
;
A
#
# COMPACT_ATOMS: atom_id res chain seq x y z
N MET A 1 -15.12 21.44 -2.87
CA MET A 1 -14.99 20.87 -2.51
C MET A 1 -14.29 20.56 -1.51
N LEU A 2 -13.77 21.09 -0.89
CA LEU A 2 -13.11 20.78 0.12
C LEU A 2 -13.83 20.22 1.15
N THR A 3 -15.03 20.45 1.31
CA THR A 3 -15.83 19.89 2.30
C THR A 3 -15.79 18.45 2.26
N MET A 4 -15.81 17.88 1.11
CA MET A 4 -15.70 16.54 1.05
C MET A 4 -14.48 16.03 1.56
N ASN A 5 -13.39 16.63 1.33
CA ASN A 5 -12.16 16.20 1.85
C ASN A 5 -12.18 16.19 3.31
N THR A 6 -12.77 17.16 3.90
CA THR A 6 -12.83 17.24 5.33
C THR A 6 -13.62 16.10 5.90
N ILE A 7 -14.70 15.75 5.27
CA ILE A 7 -15.54 14.69 5.76
C ILE A 7 -14.88 13.36 5.68
N ASN A 8 -14.12 13.12 4.63
CA ASN A 8 -13.49 11.84 4.46
C ASN A 8 -12.07 11.79 4.87
N THR A 9 -11.60 12.81 5.52
CA THR A 9 -10.21 12.88 5.87
C THR A 9 -9.84 11.82 6.88
N LYS A 10 -8.81 11.09 6.58
CA LYS A 10 -8.24 10.13 7.50
C LYS A 10 -6.89 10.63 7.93
N THR A 11 -6.48 10.27 9.12
CA THR A 11 -5.16 10.67 9.58
C THR A 11 -4.12 9.78 8.90
N PRO A 12 -2.88 10.24 8.84
CA PRO A 12 -1.81 9.40 8.29
C PRO A 12 -1.71 8.06 9.00
N ASN A 13 -1.91 8.03 10.32
CA ASN A 13 -1.88 6.77 11.04
C ASN A 13 -3.00 5.83 10.63
N GLN A 14 -4.18 6.35 10.39
CA GLN A 14 -5.29 5.52 9.97
C GLN A 14 -5.02 4.93 8.60
N ILE A 15 -4.44 5.73 7.71
CA ILE A 15 -4.10 5.25 6.37
C ILE A 15 -3.02 4.17 6.48
N ALA A 16 -1.98 4.43 7.26
CA ALA A 16 -0.89 3.48 7.42
C ALA A 16 -1.37 2.18 8.03
N THR A 17 -2.26 2.25 9.01
CA THR A 17 -2.79 1.06 9.66
C THR A 17 -3.64 0.25 8.68
N THR A 18 -4.38 0.93 7.83
CA THR A 18 -5.18 0.24 6.82
C THR A 18 -4.28 -0.48 5.83
N ILE A 19 -3.20 0.17 5.40
CA ILE A 19 -2.26 -0.47 4.48
C ILE A 19 -1.63 -1.69 5.14
N ALA A 20 -1.25 -1.57 6.42
CA ALA A 20 -0.65 -2.68 7.14
C ALA A 20 -1.61 -3.85 7.27
N ARG A 21 -2.89 -3.56 7.52
CA ARG A 21 -3.89 -4.61 7.62
C ARG A 21 -4.09 -5.30 6.28
N ASN A 22 -4.12 -4.53 5.20
CA ASN A 22 -4.28 -5.10 3.87
C ASN A 22 -3.11 -6.01 3.53
N LEU A 23 -1.90 -5.60 3.89
CA LEU A 23 -0.74 -6.41 3.63
C LEU A 23 -0.78 -7.70 4.44
N ARG A 24 -1.21 -7.60 5.69
CA ARG A 24 -1.34 -8.79 6.53
C ARG A 24 -2.31 -9.79 5.94
N GLU A 25 -3.42 -9.30 5.37
CA GLU A 25 -4.41 -10.18 4.78
C GLU A 25 -3.88 -10.86 3.52
N LEU A 26 -3.12 -10.14 2.72
CA LEU A 26 -2.49 -10.75 1.55
C LEU A 26 -1.48 -11.80 1.98
N ARG A 27 -0.70 -11.49 3.00
CA ARG A 27 0.27 -12.46 3.52
C ARG A 27 -0.42 -13.73 3.94
N LYS A 28 -1.52 -13.60 4.67
CA LYS A 28 -2.26 -14.77 5.16
C LYS A 28 -2.91 -15.53 4.01
N LYS A 29 -3.39 -14.82 3.03
CA LYS A 29 -3.99 -15.46 1.88
C LYS A 29 -2.95 -16.29 1.15
N ASP A 30 -1.73 -15.82 1.08
CA ASP A 30 -0.64 -16.55 0.47
C ASP A 30 -0.04 -17.59 1.42
N LYS A 31 -0.62 -17.73 2.61
CA LYS A 31 -0.20 -18.72 3.60
C LYS A 31 1.25 -18.56 4.04
N LEU A 32 1.69 -17.30 4.12
CA LEU A 32 3.04 -17.01 4.57
C LEU A 32 3.02 -16.56 6.02
N SER A 33 3.93 -17.10 6.83
CA SER A 33 4.13 -16.59 8.17
C SER A 33 4.90 -15.28 8.07
N MET A 34 4.91 -14.49 9.14
CA MET A 34 5.72 -13.28 9.15
C MET A 34 7.19 -13.63 8.97
N LYS A 35 7.64 -14.75 9.54
CA LYS A 35 9.04 -15.15 9.38
C LYS A 35 9.34 -15.48 7.94
N ALA A 36 8.46 -16.19 7.26
CA ALA A 36 8.68 -16.55 5.87
C ALA A 36 8.70 -15.31 5.00
N LEU A 37 7.77 -14.38 5.22
CA LEU A 37 7.74 -13.16 4.42
C LEU A 37 8.99 -12.32 4.68
N ALA A 38 9.44 -12.24 5.93
CA ALA A 38 10.66 -11.53 6.26
C ALA A 38 11.85 -12.11 5.52
N GLU A 39 11.99 -13.42 5.51
CA GLU A 39 13.08 -14.07 4.82
C GLU A 39 13.03 -13.84 3.32
N LEU A 40 11.87 -14.00 2.72
CA LEU A 40 11.75 -13.84 1.29
C LEU A 40 11.97 -12.41 0.83
N SER A 41 11.59 -11.46 1.65
CA SER A 41 11.67 -10.06 1.27
C SER A 41 12.98 -9.38 1.63
N GLY A 42 13.70 -9.95 2.58
CA GLY A 42 14.88 -9.28 3.10
C GLY A 42 14.56 -8.21 4.13
N VAL A 43 13.30 -8.08 4.52
CA VAL A 43 12.91 -7.14 5.57
C VAL A 43 13.00 -7.89 6.89
N SER A 44 13.56 -7.26 7.92
CA SER A 44 13.74 -7.97 9.19
C SER A 44 12.38 -8.31 9.79
N TYR A 45 12.36 -9.40 10.54
CA TYR A 45 11.15 -9.84 11.21
C TYR A 45 10.63 -8.74 12.14
N GLY A 46 11.52 -8.08 12.85
CA GLY A 46 11.11 -7.01 13.76
C GLY A 46 10.45 -5.85 13.03
N SER A 47 11.00 -5.49 11.87
CA SER A 47 10.42 -4.41 11.07
C SER A 47 9.04 -4.80 10.54
N LEU A 48 8.89 -6.04 10.09
CA LEU A 48 7.62 -6.51 9.59
C LEU A 48 6.59 -6.56 10.72
N LYS A 49 6.99 -7.08 11.86
CA LYS A 49 6.09 -7.18 13.01
C LYS A 49 5.62 -5.79 13.44
N ARG A 50 6.55 -4.84 13.48
CA ARG A 50 6.21 -3.48 13.86
C ARG A 50 5.26 -2.86 12.83
N PHE A 51 5.51 -3.11 11.55
CA PHE A 51 4.63 -2.57 10.52
C PHE A 51 3.21 -3.13 10.65
N GLU A 52 3.08 -4.43 10.83
CA GLU A 52 1.75 -5.03 10.91
C GLU A 52 0.99 -4.55 12.13
N SER A 53 1.68 -4.16 13.19
CA SER A 53 1.02 -3.70 14.40
C SER A 53 0.83 -2.18 14.45
N THR A 54 1.69 -1.41 13.80
CA THR A 54 1.63 0.06 13.93
C THR A 54 1.48 0.82 12.63
N GLY A 55 1.72 0.17 11.50
CA GLY A 55 1.74 0.85 10.21
C GLY A 55 3.04 1.55 9.90
N GLN A 56 4.05 1.44 10.78
CA GLN A 56 5.32 2.14 10.60
C GLN A 56 6.33 1.30 9.85
N ILE A 57 6.81 1.81 8.72
CA ILE A 57 7.79 1.09 7.91
C ILE A 57 8.40 2.09 6.93
N SER A 58 9.62 1.85 6.48
CA SER A 58 10.19 2.68 5.45
C SER A 58 9.57 2.31 4.11
N LEU A 59 9.54 3.25 3.19
CA LEU A 59 8.99 2.99 1.87
C LEU A 59 9.75 1.85 1.19
N THR A 60 11.07 1.86 1.28
CA THR A 60 11.87 0.81 0.64
C THR A 60 11.51 -0.56 1.18
N SER A 61 11.36 -0.69 2.48
CA SER A 61 10.98 -1.98 3.06
C SER A 61 9.57 -2.38 2.62
N LEU A 62 8.65 -1.43 2.55
CA LEU A 62 7.30 -1.74 2.11
C LEU A 62 7.32 -2.26 0.68
N LEU A 63 8.14 -1.66 -0.18
CA LEU A 63 8.23 -2.12 -1.57
C LEU A 63 8.82 -3.52 -1.65
N LYS A 64 9.77 -3.85 -0.79
CA LYS A 64 10.32 -5.20 -0.75
C LYS A 64 9.24 -6.23 -0.41
N LEU A 65 8.37 -5.88 0.52
CA LEU A 65 7.25 -6.76 0.87
C LEU A 65 6.28 -6.90 -0.29
N ALA A 66 6.00 -5.78 -0.97
CA ALA A 66 5.07 -5.77 -2.08
C ALA A 66 5.56 -6.64 -3.24
N ILE A 67 6.85 -6.66 -3.47
CA ILE A 67 7.43 -7.49 -4.53
C ILE A 67 7.16 -8.97 -4.23
N VAL A 68 7.38 -9.40 -2.99
CA VAL A 68 7.15 -10.79 -2.63
C VAL A 68 5.67 -11.16 -2.76
N LEU A 69 4.79 -10.23 -2.40
CA LEU A 69 3.35 -10.50 -2.45
C LEU A 69 2.75 -10.19 -3.83
N ASP A 70 3.59 -9.87 -4.80
CA ASP A 70 3.19 -9.63 -6.18
C ASP A 70 2.13 -8.52 -6.29
N CYS A 71 2.33 -7.46 -5.54
CA CYS A 71 1.42 -6.33 -5.60
C CYS A 71 2.16 -5.00 -5.78
N VAL A 72 3.39 -5.07 -6.30
CA VAL A 72 4.17 -3.86 -6.49
C VAL A 72 3.53 -2.92 -7.51
N ASP A 73 2.69 -3.45 -8.39
CA ASP A 73 2.01 -2.62 -9.39
C ASP A 73 1.09 -1.58 -8.73
N ASP A 74 0.65 -1.85 -7.52
CA ASP A 74 -0.19 -0.89 -6.81
C ASP A 74 0.50 0.44 -6.63
N PHE A 75 1.85 0.45 -6.67
CA PHE A 75 2.61 1.67 -6.45
C PHE A 75 2.86 2.45 -7.72
N ASP A 76 2.57 1.87 -8.90
CA ASP A 76 2.82 2.53 -10.16
C ASP A 76 1.97 3.78 -10.34
N TYR A 77 0.83 3.85 -9.69
CA TYR A 77 -0.09 4.95 -9.89
C TYR A 77 -0.11 5.96 -8.74
N LEU A 78 0.82 5.82 -7.81
CA LEU A 78 0.86 6.78 -6.72
C LEU A 78 1.16 8.18 -7.27
N PHE A 79 0.33 9.12 -6.89
CA PHE A 79 0.48 10.53 -7.29
C PHE A 79 0.35 10.76 -8.79
N LYS A 80 -0.31 9.86 -9.51
CA LYS A 80 -0.51 10.04 -10.94
C LYS A 80 -1.95 10.37 -11.30
N LYS A 81 -2.59 11.13 -10.47
CA LYS A 81 -3.97 11.50 -10.71
C LYS A 81 -4.18 12.19 -12.05
N THR A 82 -3.28 13.07 -12.43
CA THR A 82 -3.42 13.80 -13.68
C THR A 82 -3.38 12.85 -14.86
N GLU A 83 -2.50 11.88 -14.83
CA GLU A 83 -2.39 10.93 -15.91
C GLU A 83 -3.65 10.08 -16.00
N ILE A 84 -4.18 9.67 -14.86
CA ILE A 84 -5.38 8.87 -14.80
C ILE A 84 -6.56 9.67 -15.34
N LEU A 85 -6.64 10.95 -14.99
CA LEU A 85 -7.72 11.79 -15.46
C LEU A 85 -7.63 11.96 -16.97
N SER A 86 -6.43 12.09 -17.52
CA SER A 86 -6.28 12.22 -18.95
C SER A 86 -6.79 11.00 -19.69
N ILE A 87 -6.52 9.83 -19.14
CA ILE A 87 -6.98 8.59 -19.74
C ILE A 87 -8.49 8.56 -19.71
N GLN A 88 -9.08 8.99 -18.61
CA GLN A 88 -10.52 9.03 -18.48
C GLN A 88 -11.13 9.97 -19.51
N GLU A 89 -10.52 11.10 -19.71
CA GLU A 89 -11.00 12.06 -20.69
C GLU A 89 -10.96 11.49 -22.10
N ILE A 90 -9.94 10.76 -22.43
CA ILE A 90 -9.83 10.15 -23.72
C ILE A 90 -10.92 9.11 -23.90
N ILE A 91 -11.14 8.30 -22.90
CA ILE A 91 -12.17 7.29 -22.93
C ILE A 91 -13.54 7.92 -23.11
N ASN A 92 -13.77 9.05 -22.46
CA ASN A 92 -15.05 9.72 -22.53
C ASN A 92 -15.18 10.64 -23.74
N GLY A 93 -14.17 10.68 -24.59
CA GLY A 93 -14.26 11.49 -25.79
C GLY A 93 -14.12 12.97 -25.56
N LYS A 94 -13.49 13.36 -24.47
CA LYS A 94 -13.37 14.76 -24.15
C LYS A 94 -12.08 15.38 -24.59
N VAL A 95 -11.21 14.64 -25.16
CA VAL A 95 -9.96 15.16 -25.63
C VAL A 95 -10.12 15.78 -27.02
#